data_66b851dab0b909c1b8be0e46802b98d3
#
_entry.id   66b851dab0b909c1b8be0e46802b98d3
#
_cell.length_a   1.000
_cell.length_b   1.000
_cell.length_c   1.000
_cell.angle_alpha   90.00
_cell.angle_beta   90.00
_cell.angle_gamma   90.00
#
_symmetry.space_group_name_H-M   'P 1'
#
loop_
_entity.id
_entity.type
_entity.pdbx_description
1 polymer ?
#
loop_
_entity_poly.entity_id
_entity_poly.type
_entity_poly.pdbx_seq_one_letter_code
_entity_poly.pdbx_strand_id
1 'polypeptide(L)'
;GEGPLDLNERKRRQLWDEMLRPNVDLSLKIAVLAPNGDYAAYCGMWLDPASPDALVEPVATDPAYRRLGLGKAAVLEGVRRCGLRGARRALVGSSQQFYYSIGFRPLNTYTWWVEGQER
;
A
#
# COMPACT_ATOMS: atom_id res chain seq x y z
N GLY A 1 6.12 -7.11 -11.46
CA GLY A 1 7.01 -6.38 -10.67
C GLY A 1 7.18 -6.89 -9.29
N GLU A 2 8.38 -6.92 -8.90
CA GLU A 2 8.77 -7.41 -7.62
C GLU A 2 9.07 -6.23 -6.70
N GLY A 3 8.18 -5.85 -5.83
CA GLY A 3 8.30 -4.69 -4.98
C GLY A 3 7.45 -3.52 -5.47
N PRO A 4 7.64 -2.31 -4.93
CA PRO A 4 6.87 -1.17 -5.37
C PRO A 4 7.04 -0.91 -6.87
N LEU A 5 5.94 -0.66 -7.56
CA LEU A 5 5.95 -0.34 -8.98
C LEU A 5 6.48 1.08 -9.19
N ASP A 6 7.09 1.29 -10.36
CA ASP A 6 7.51 2.63 -10.72
C ASP A 6 6.31 3.48 -11.08
N LEU A 7 6.30 4.72 -10.60
CA LEU A 7 5.27 5.68 -10.96
C LEU A 7 5.67 6.42 -12.21
N ASN A 8 5.32 5.88 -13.38
CA ASN A 8 5.39 6.62 -14.62
C ASN A 8 4.02 7.22 -14.93
N GLU A 9 3.94 8.03 -15.98
CA GLU A 9 2.71 8.73 -16.30
C GLU A 9 1.53 7.78 -16.53
N ARG A 10 1.79 6.66 -17.21
CA ARG A 10 0.75 5.66 -17.48
C ARG A 10 0.22 5.07 -16.19
N LYS A 11 1.12 4.74 -15.25
CA LYS A 11 0.72 4.18 -13.96
C LYS A 11 -0.03 5.20 -13.13
N ARG A 12 0.41 6.45 -13.14
CA ARG A 12 -0.30 7.51 -12.42
C ARG A 12 -1.73 7.66 -12.89
N ARG A 13 -1.95 7.62 -14.21
CA ARG A 13 -3.30 7.71 -14.78
C ARG A 13 -4.15 6.51 -14.37
N GLN A 14 -3.56 5.31 -14.42
CA GLN A 14 -4.26 4.10 -14.02
C GLN A 14 -4.69 4.16 -12.56
N LEU A 15 -3.79 4.61 -11.68
CA LEU A 15 -4.12 4.74 -10.25
C LEU A 15 -5.19 5.80 -10.03
N TRP A 16 -5.12 6.90 -10.76
CA TRP A 16 -6.13 7.95 -10.68
C TRP A 16 -7.51 7.43 -11.08
N ASP A 17 -7.57 6.67 -12.16
CA ASP A 17 -8.83 6.10 -12.63
C ASP A 17 -9.41 5.14 -11.60
N GLU A 18 -8.57 4.35 -10.94
CA GLU A 18 -9.02 3.47 -9.87
C GLU A 18 -9.60 4.23 -8.70
N MET A 19 -8.98 5.36 -8.34
CA MET A 19 -9.46 6.17 -7.22
C MET A 19 -10.81 6.82 -7.49
N LEU A 20 -11.20 6.97 -8.76
CA LEU A 20 -12.46 7.59 -9.12
C LEU A 20 -13.64 6.60 -9.17
N ARG A 21 -13.39 5.32 -8.91
CA ARG A 21 -14.46 4.32 -8.91
C ARG A 21 -15.41 4.54 -7.73
N PRO A 22 -16.73 4.30 -7.93
CA PRO A 22 -17.72 4.67 -6.92
C PRO A 22 -17.57 3.99 -5.56
N ASN A 23 -17.02 2.78 -5.52
CA ASN A 23 -16.90 2.01 -4.28
C ASN A 23 -15.52 2.08 -3.64
N VAL A 24 -14.69 3.01 -4.07
CA VAL A 24 -13.35 3.17 -3.51
C VAL A 24 -13.40 4.08 -2.29
N ASP A 25 -12.74 3.64 -1.23
CA ASP A 25 -12.56 4.46 -0.04
C ASP A 25 -11.24 5.21 -0.16
N LEU A 26 -11.32 6.49 -0.49
CA LEU A 26 -10.14 7.31 -0.73
C LEU A 26 -9.26 7.49 0.51
N SER A 27 -9.82 7.36 1.70
CA SER A 27 -9.02 7.47 2.93
C SER A 27 -8.05 6.31 3.10
N LEU A 28 -8.22 5.24 2.34
CA LEU A 28 -7.33 4.07 2.34
C LEU A 28 -6.37 4.10 1.15
N LYS A 29 -6.35 5.16 0.38
CA LYS A 29 -5.42 5.36 -0.74
C LYS A 29 -4.38 6.37 -0.30
N ILE A 30 -3.19 5.89 0.03
CA ILE A 30 -2.14 6.70 0.64
C ILE A 30 -1.20 7.21 -0.45
N ALA A 31 -1.10 8.50 -0.58
CA ALA A 31 -0.15 9.12 -1.49
C ALA A 31 0.87 9.92 -0.69
N VAL A 32 2.13 9.79 -1.03
CA VAL A 32 3.20 10.60 -0.47
C VAL A 32 3.60 11.62 -1.51
N LEU A 33 3.52 12.90 -1.14
CA LEU A 33 3.84 13.98 -2.04
C LEU A 33 5.22 14.56 -1.73
N ALA A 34 5.99 14.84 -2.78
CA ALA A 34 7.22 15.60 -2.66
C ALA A 34 6.90 17.07 -2.39
N PRO A 35 7.87 17.87 -1.90
CA PRO A 35 7.63 19.28 -1.62
C PRO A 35 7.13 20.08 -2.82
N ASN A 36 7.49 19.68 -4.03
CA ASN A 36 7.02 20.36 -5.24
C ASN A 36 5.64 19.89 -5.71
N GLY A 37 4.98 18.98 -4.96
CA GLY A 37 3.67 18.49 -5.31
C GLY A 37 3.65 17.22 -6.14
N ASP A 38 4.80 16.71 -6.56
CA ASP A 38 4.86 15.45 -7.30
C ASP A 38 4.47 14.28 -6.43
N TYR A 39 3.83 13.28 -7.02
CA TYR A 39 3.56 12.02 -6.33
C TYR A 39 4.84 11.21 -6.26
N ALA A 40 5.34 11.00 -5.05
CA ALA A 40 6.58 10.26 -4.82
C ALA A 40 6.34 8.78 -4.56
N ALA A 41 5.26 8.44 -3.86
CA ALA A 41 4.91 7.06 -3.56
C ALA A 41 3.41 6.92 -3.38
N TYR A 42 2.92 5.69 -3.50
CA TYR A 42 1.49 5.40 -3.37
C TYR A 42 1.31 4.00 -2.79
N CYS A 43 0.31 3.85 -1.93
CA CYS A 43 -0.15 2.53 -1.47
C CYS A 43 -1.67 2.53 -1.44
N GLY A 44 -2.28 1.59 -2.15
CA GLY A 44 -3.71 1.35 -2.06
C GLY A 44 -3.99 0.26 -1.04
N MET A 45 -4.94 0.52 -0.14
CA MET A 45 -5.43 -0.49 0.78
C MET A 45 -6.89 -0.79 0.45
N TRP A 46 -7.25 -2.04 0.61
CA TRP A 46 -8.63 -2.50 0.44
C TRP A 46 -9.08 -3.15 1.73
N LEU A 47 -10.25 -2.78 2.19
CA LEU A 47 -10.80 -3.33 3.43
C LEU A 47 -12.28 -3.64 3.23
N ASP A 48 -12.64 -4.90 3.44
CA ASP A 48 -14.02 -5.32 3.53
C ASP A 48 -14.40 -5.28 5.01
N PRO A 49 -15.39 -4.46 5.41
CA PRO A 49 -15.77 -4.39 6.83
C PRO A 49 -16.17 -5.72 7.43
N ALA A 50 -16.55 -6.70 6.62
CA ALA A 50 -16.93 -8.02 7.10
C ALA A 50 -15.72 -8.95 7.30
N SER A 51 -14.50 -8.50 6.95
CA SER A 51 -13.29 -9.30 7.04
C SER A 51 -12.30 -8.68 8.03
N PRO A 52 -11.55 -9.50 8.79
CA PRO A 52 -10.48 -8.97 9.64
C PRO A 52 -9.23 -8.64 8.85
N ASP A 53 -9.20 -8.93 7.56
CA ASP A 53 -8.00 -8.78 6.74
C ASP A 53 -8.15 -7.63 5.77
N ALA A 54 -7.12 -6.79 5.71
CA ALA A 54 -6.97 -5.78 4.67
C ALA A 54 -6.04 -6.30 3.59
N LEU A 55 -6.15 -5.75 2.38
CA LEU A 55 -5.30 -6.12 1.25
C LEU A 55 -4.48 -4.92 0.81
N VAL A 56 -3.17 -5.13 0.64
CA VAL A 56 -2.25 -4.13 0.12
C VAL A 56 -2.16 -4.29 -1.40
N GLU A 57 -2.64 -3.27 -2.15
CA GLU A 57 -2.60 -3.34 -3.61
C GLU A 57 -3.07 -2.02 -4.23
N PRO A 58 -2.33 -1.43 -5.14
CA PRO A 58 -0.92 -1.64 -5.45
C PRO A 58 -0.01 -0.77 -4.60
N VAL A 59 1.30 -0.99 -4.69
CA VAL A 59 2.30 -0.09 -4.12
C VAL A 59 3.22 0.38 -5.23
N ALA A 60 3.51 1.67 -5.26
CA ALA A 60 4.33 2.26 -6.30
C ALA A 60 5.21 3.36 -5.73
N THR A 61 6.40 3.52 -6.32
CA THR A 61 7.33 4.59 -5.96
C THR A 61 7.90 5.17 -7.25
N ASP A 62 7.89 6.50 -7.34
CA ASP A 62 8.51 7.18 -8.47
C ASP A 62 10.03 6.93 -8.44
N PRO A 63 10.66 6.59 -9.57
CA PRO A 63 12.09 6.32 -9.59
C PRO A 63 12.96 7.45 -9.03
N ALA A 64 12.53 8.69 -9.18
CA ALA A 64 13.29 9.84 -8.68
C ALA A 64 13.30 9.91 -7.15
N TYR A 65 12.42 9.17 -6.49
CA TYR A 65 12.25 9.24 -5.03
C TYR A 65 12.51 7.90 -4.35
N ARG A 66 13.19 6.99 -5.01
CA ARG A 66 13.51 5.70 -4.43
C ARG A 66 14.54 5.81 -3.32
N ARG A 67 14.57 4.79 -2.46
CA ARG A 67 15.54 4.65 -1.37
C ARG A 67 15.41 5.71 -0.28
N LEU A 68 14.25 6.38 -0.21
CA LEU A 68 13.96 7.35 0.83
C LEU A 68 12.99 6.81 1.88
N GLY A 69 12.60 5.53 1.75
CA GLY A 69 11.64 4.94 2.68
C GLY A 69 10.20 5.36 2.44
N LEU A 70 9.89 5.95 1.31
CA LEU A 70 8.54 6.49 1.06
C LEU A 70 7.54 5.39 0.78
N GLY A 71 7.94 4.33 0.07
CA GLY A 71 7.07 3.17 -0.14
C GLY A 71 6.73 2.48 1.18
N LYS A 72 7.72 2.32 2.04
CA LYS A 72 7.51 1.77 3.38
C LYS A 72 6.54 2.64 4.17
N ALA A 73 6.75 3.97 4.15
CA ALA A 73 5.89 4.89 4.89
C ALA A 73 4.45 4.80 4.40
N ALA A 74 4.25 4.73 3.07
CA ALA A 74 2.90 4.61 2.51
C ALA A 74 2.21 3.31 2.94
N VAL A 75 2.92 2.19 2.88
CA VAL A 75 2.35 0.90 3.29
C VAL A 75 2.01 0.91 4.78
N LEU A 76 2.92 1.37 5.62
CA LEU A 76 2.68 1.37 7.06
C LEU A 76 1.54 2.31 7.45
N GLU A 77 1.41 3.44 6.79
CA GLU A 77 0.27 4.33 7.03
C GLU A 77 -1.04 3.68 6.59
N GLY A 78 -1.04 2.99 5.45
CA GLY A 78 -2.23 2.25 5.00
C GLY A 78 -2.63 1.17 5.99
N VAL A 79 -1.66 0.39 6.48
CA VAL A 79 -1.91 -0.65 7.48
C VAL A 79 -2.47 -0.02 8.76
N ARG A 80 -1.90 1.10 9.19
CA ARG A 80 -2.38 1.79 10.39
C ARG A 80 -3.84 2.21 10.24
N ARG A 81 -4.20 2.79 9.11
CA ARG A 81 -5.58 3.24 8.87
C ARG A 81 -6.56 2.09 8.84
N CYS A 82 -6.18 0.98 8.22
CA CYS A 82 -7.03 -0.22 8.22
C CYS A 82 -7.17 -0.79 9.63
N GLY A 83 -6.09 -0.79 10.42
CA GLY A 83 -6.15 -1.23 11.80
C GLY A 83 -7.11 -0.40 12.65
N LEU A 84 -7.14 0.92 12.44
CA LEU A 84 -8.09 1.80 13.12
C LEU A 84 -9.54 1.48 12.76
N ARG A 85 -9.78 0.83 11.63
CA ARG A 85 -11.12 0.42 11.19
C ARG A 85 -11.43 -1.02 11.53
N GLY A 86 -10.58 -1.67 12.32
CA GLY A 86 -10.84 -3.00 12.83
C GLY A 86 -10.11 -4.12 12.10
N ALA A 87 -9.31 -3.83 11.09
CA ALA A 87 -8.50 -4.86 10.45
C ALA A 87 -7.46 -5.40 11.43
N ARG A 88 -7.30 -6.71 11.46
CA ARG A 88 -6.33 -7.36 12.32
C ARG A 88 -5.06 -7.73 11.59
N ARG A 89 -5.14 -7.91 10.28
CA ARG A 89 -4.00 -8.25 9.44
C ARG A 89 -4.08 -7.50 8.13
N ALA A 90 -2.93 -7.25 7.55
CA ALA A 90 -2.84 -6.81 6.17
C ALA A 90 -2.14 -7.89 5.38
N LEU A 91 -2.71 -8.24 4.24
CA LEU A 91 -2.20 -9.30 3.37
C LEU A 91 -1.65 -8.68 2.10
N VAL A 92 -0.60 -9.29 1.57
CA VAL A 92 -0.06 -8.90 0.28
C VAL A 92 0.26 -10.17 -0.49
N GLY A 93 -0.11 -10.19 -1.78
CA GLY A 93 0.10 -11.36 -2.63
C GLY A 93 1.48 -11.39 -3.29
N SER A 94 2.48 -10.87 -2.62
CA SER A 94 3.84 -10.78 -3.15
C SER A 94 4.82 -11.22 -2.07
N SER A 95 5.79 -12.06 -2.45
CA SER A 95 6.78 -12.61 -1.52
C SER A 95 8.10 -11.84 -1.56
N GLN A 96 8.07 -10.57 -1.87
CA GLN A 96 9.29 -9.82 -2.11
C GLN A 96 9.98 -9.36 -0.84
N GLN A 97 11.29 -9.19 -0.96
CA GLN A 97 12.12 -8.72 0.12
C GLN A 97 11.64 -7.39 0.70
N PHE A 98 11.06 -6.53 -0.14
CA PHE A 98 10.50 -5.27 0.32
C PHE A 98 9.50 -5.47 1.46
N TYR A 99 8.54 -6.39 1.25
CA TYR A 99 7.51 -6.61 2.28
C TYR A 99 8.09 -7.28 3.52
N TYR A 100 9.01 -8.21 3.33
CA TYR A 100 9.69 -8.82 4.46
C TYR A 100 10.42 -7.76 5.30
N SER A 101 11.10 -6.83 4.62
CA SER A 101 11.91 -5.82 5.30
C SER A 101 11.09 -4.83 6.12
N ILE A 102 9.80 -4.68 5.83
CA ILE A 102 8.93 -3.77 6.58
C ILE A 102 8.01 -4.49 7.56
N GLY A 103 8.22 -5.77 7.79
CA GLY A 103 7.55 -6.49 8.85
C GLY A 103 6.56 -7.56 8.43
N PHE A 104 6.32 -7.73 7.14
CA PHE A 104 5.44 -8.79 6.67
C PHE A 104 6.11 -10.15 6.85
N ARG A 105 5.30 -11.16 7.09
CA ARG A 105 5.74 -12.53 7.28
C ARG A 105 4.94 -13.46 6.39
N PRO A 106 5.50 -14.59 5.94
CA PRO A 106 4.74 -15.51 5.10
C PRO A 106 3.59 -16.12 5.88
N LEU A 107 2.41 -16.09 5.26
CA LEU A 107 1.23 -16.78 5.77
C LEU A 107 1.10 -18.15 5.11
N ASN A 108 1.39 -18.18 3.80
CA ASN A 108 1.46 -19.41 3.01
C ASN A 108 2.38 -19.14 1.82
N THR A 109 2.41 -20.02 0.85
CA THR A 109 3.32 -19.91 -0.29
C THR A 109 3.12 -18.63 -1.10
N TYR A 110 1.90 -18.07 -1.10
CA TYR A 110 1.56 -16.96 -1.99
C TYR A 110 1.18 -15.68 -1.27
N THR A 111 1.01 -15.73 0.05
CA THR A 111 0.46 -14.60 0.79
C THR A 111 1.34 -14.28 1.99
N TRP A 112 1.61 -12.99 2.16
CA TRP A 112 2.34 -12.48 3.31
C TRP A 112 1.41 -11.61 4.14
N TRP A 113 1.69 -11.47 5.42
CA TRP A 113 0.83 -10.74 6.34
C TRP A 113 1.63 -9.95 7.35
N VAL A 114 0.99 -8.94 7.91
CA VAL A 114 1.47 -8.20 9.08
C VAL A 114 0.27 -7.91 9.95
N GLU A 115 0.47 -7.89 11.27
CA GLU A 115 -0.63 -7.55 12.17
C GLU A 115 -0.96 -6.08 12.08
N GLY A 116 -2.24 -5.75 12.24
CA GLY A 116 -2.69 -4.38 12.27
C GLY A 116 -2.05 -3.64 13.43
N GLN A 117 -1.73 -2.37 13.20
CA GLN A 117 -1.07 -1.56 14.20
C GLN A 117 -2.11 -0.80 15.01
N GLU A 118 -2.05 -0.93 16.31
CA GLU A 118 -2.95 -0.21 17.20
C GLU A 118 -2.45 1.20 17.47
N ARG A 119 -3.39 2.07 17.82
CA ARG A 119 -3.09 3.46 18.10
C ARG A 119 -3.24 3.77 19.58
#